data_2d763259264e76ed2e679b8081e9273a
#
_entry.id   2d763259264e76ed2e679b8081e9273a
#
_cell.length_a   1.000
_cell.length_b   1.000
_cell.length_c   1.000
_cell.angle_alpha   90.00
_cell.angle_beta   90.00
_cell.angle_gamma   90.00
#
_symmetry.space_group_name_H-M   'P 1'
#
loop_
_entity.id
_entity.type
_entity.pdbx_description
1 polymer ?
#
loop_
_entity_poly.entity_id
_entity_poly.type
_entity_poly.pdbx_seq_one_letter_code
_entity_poly.pdbx_strand_id
1 'polypeptide(L)'
;MENRVGLKITLLSCAYSMENSAKICFNRRYIAVKEMNAMGRFVNPGNSAFKVALASEIYIDKTGLLDFTNSVLGTKQAYICNSRPRRFGKSITADMLTAYYSKGCDSRELFMNYNIAQTEYFEKYLNKYDVIHLDMQWILMDAGAPERISGYINKNVISELADLYKDIDLRDQKTLYGALSVINSMTNNKFVIIIDEWDVLIRDEAANSSVQEEYINFLRGMFKGSEPTKYIELAFLTGILAR
;
A
#
# COMPACT_ATOMS: atom_id res chain seq x y z
N MET A 1 60.70 -26.26 18.87
CA MET A 1 59.74 -26.62 17.76
C MET A 1 58.31 -26.32 18.18
N GLU A 2 58.00 -25.22 18.86
CA GLU A 2 56.67 -25.02 19.45
C GLU A 2 55.97 -23.66 19.10
N ASN A 3 56.45 -22.95 18.11
CA ASN A 3 55.87 -21.62 17.82
C ASN A 3 55.27 -21.47 16.41
N ARG A 4 55.08 -22.57 15.65
CA ARG A 4 54.48 -22.48 14.31
C ARG A 4 52.99 -22.93 14.23
N VAL A 5 52.47 -23.65 15.23
CA VAL A 5 51.12 -24.18 15.21
C VAL A 5 50.10 -23.11 15.70
N GLY A 6 50.48 -22.29 16.67
CA GLY A 6 49.59 -21.24 17.21
C GLY A 6 49.24 -20.14 16.21
N LEU A 7 50.17 -19.76 15.34
CA LEU A 7 49.94 -18.69 14.35
C LEU A 7 48.99 -19.12 13.22
N LYS A 8 48.99 -20.42 12.88
CA LYS A 8 48.09 -20.96 11.83
C LYS A 8 46.64 -21.05 12.31
N ILE A 9 46.40 -21.36 13.59
CA ILE A 9 45.06 -21.45 14.15
C ILE A 9 44.41 -20.04 14.26
N THR A 10 45.21 -19.04 14.65
CA THR A 10 44.73 -17.65 14.77
C THR A 10 44.39 -17.04 13.40
N LEU A 11 45.16 -17.34 12.36
CA LEU A 11 44.89 -16.88 11.01
C LEU A 11 43.68 -17.57 10.40
N LEU A 12 43.45 -18.86 10.67
CA LEU A 12 42.28 -19.60 10.21
C LEU A 12 40.99 -19.11 10.91
N SER A 13 41.03 -18.81 12.20
CA SER A 13 39.88 -18.27 12.92
C SER A 13 39.53 -16.85 12.47
N CYS A 14 40.54 -16.02 12.15
CA CYS A 14 40.33 -14.67 11.63
C CYS A 14 39.78 -14.70 10.21
N ALA A 15 40.26 -15.60 9.34
CA ALA A 15 39.71 -15.78 7.98
C ALA A 15 38.28 -16.34 8.01
N TYR A 16 37.99 -17.28 8.91
CA TYR A 16 36.61 -17.82 9.06
C TYR A 16 35.64 -16.79 9.59
N SER A 17 36.08 -15.92 10.50
CA SER A 17 35.26 -14.79 11.00
C SER A 17 34.99 -13.75 9.92
N MET A 18 35.96 -13.42 9.07
CA MET A 18 35.80 -12.47 7.97
C MET A 18 34.88 -13.00 6.86
N GLU A 19 34.98 -14.30 6.52
CA GLU A 19 34.08 -14.91 5.53
C GLU A 19 32.61 -14.94 6.01
N ASN A 20 32.40 -15.26 7.30
CA ASN A 20 31.04 -15.25 7.84
C ASN A 20 30.46 -13.83 7.96
N SER A 21 31.27 -12.84 8.32
CA SER A 21 30.83 -11.44 8.34
C SER A 21 30.53 -10.92 6.94
N ALA A 22 31.30 -11.31 5.91
CA ALA A 22 31.02 -10.96 4.53
C ALA A 22 29.75 -11.66 4.00
N LYS A 23 29.53 -12.93 4.36
CA LYS A 23 28.29 -13.66 4.00
C LYS A 23 27.05 -13.07 4.70
N ILE A 24 27.17 -12.66 5.96
CA ILE A 24 26.08 -12.01 6.71
C ILE A 24 25.79 -10.62 6.12
N CYS A 25 26.80 -9.84 5.77
CA CYS A 25 26.63 -8.55 5.08
C CYS A 25 26.04 -8.72 3.67
N PHE A 26 26.48 -9.73 2.92
CA PHE A 26 25.96 -10.03 1.59
C PHE A 26 24.50 -10.48 1.66
N ASN A 27 24.15 -11.36 2.61
CA ASN A 27 22.76 -11.79 2.83
C ASN A 27 21.86 -10.64 3.30
N ARG A 28 22.33 -9.75 4.19
CA ARG A 28 21.56 -8.56 4.58
C ARG A 28 21.32 -7.60 3.41
N ARG A 29 22.33 -7.35 2.56
CA ARG A 29 22.14 -6.55 1.34
C ARG A 29 21.20 -7.23 0.33
N TYR A 30 21.28 -8.54 0.18
CA TYR A 30 20.42 -9.30 -0.72
C TYR A 30 18.96 -9.33 -0.22
N ILE A 31 18.74 -9.46 1.10
CA ILE A 31 17.42 -9.37 1.74
C ILE A 31 16.87 -7.95 1.59
N ALA A 32 17.66 -6.91 1.84
CA ALA A 32 17.24 -5.52 1.67
C ALA A 32 16.87 -5.18 0.20
N VAL A 33 17.64 -5.71 -0.77
CA VAL A 33 17.31 -5.55 -2.21
C VAL A 33 16.05 -6.34 -2.58
N LYS A 34 15.81 -7.50 -1.96
CA LYS A 34 14.60 -8.30 -2.22
C LYS A 34 13.34 -7.66 -1.59
N GLU A 35 13.49 -7.01 -0.44
CA GLU A 35 12.41 -6.22 0.18
C GLU A 35 12.12 -4.91 -0.60
N MET A 36 13.14 -4.26 -1.16
CA MET A 36 12.94 -3.07 -2.02
C MET A 36 12.22 -3.38 -3.35
N ASN A 37 12.25 -4.62 -3.83
CA ASN A 37 11.51 -5.04 -5.06
C ASN A 37 10.02 -5.32 -4.80
N ALA A 38 9.54 -5.18 -3.58
CA ALA A 38 8.13 -5.36 -3.23
C ALA A 38 7.28 -4.11 -3.44
N MET A 39 7.88 -2.96 -3.81
CA MET A 39 7.16 -1.73 -4.11
C MET A 39 6.60 -1.77 -5.53
N GLY A 40 5.27 -1.75 -5.64
CA GLY A 40 4.57 -1.55 -6.90
C GLY A 40 4.14 -0.10 -7.08
N ARG A 41 3.52 0.17 -8.20
CA ARG A 41 2.92 1.48 -8.53
C ARG A 41 1.58 1.67 -7.84
N PHE A 42 0.79 0.59 -7.77
CA PHE A 42 -0.52 0.52 -7.15
C PHE A 42 -0.49 -0.30 -5.87
N VAL A 43 0.27 -1.40 -5.85
CA VAL A 43 0.36 -2.32 -4.73
C VAL A 43 1.61 -2.01 -3.93
N ASN A 44 1.45 -1.75 -2.65
CA ASN A 44 2.52 -1.39 -1.73
C ASN A 44 3.40 -0.23 -2.24
N PRO A 45 2.81 0.91 -2.68
CA PRO A 45 3.61 2.05 -3.10
C PRO A 45 4.45 2.58 -1.93
N GLY A 46 5.54 3.28 -2.29
CA GLY A 46 6.45 3.87 -1.31
C GLY A 46 5.87 5.11 -0.62
N ASN A 47 6.68 5.70 0.23
CA ASN A 47 6.32 6.87 1.05
C ASN A 47 6.81 8.21 0.47
N SER A 48 7.30 8.23 -0.77
CA SER A 48 7.91 9.42 -1.38
C SER A 48 6.95 10.61 -1.50
N ALA A 49 5.67 10.36 -1.86
CA ALA A 49 4.66 11.41 -1.97
C ALA A 49 4.42 12.08 -0.61
N PHE A 50 4.32 11.31 0.46
CA PHE A 50 4.17 11.85 1.81
C PHE A 50 5.44 12.59 2.29
N LYS A 51 6.64 12.09 1.96
CA LYS A 51 7.90 12.82 2.23
C LYS A 51 7.93 14.20 1.58
N VAL A 52 7.47 14.31 0.33
CA VAL A 52 7.37 15.61 -0.36
C VAL A 52 6.38 16.53 0.34
N ALA A 53 5.24 16.01 0.79
CA ALA A 53 4.26 16.80 1.54
C ALA A 53 4.83 17.32 2.87
N LEU A 54 5.57 16.49 3.60
CA LEU A 54 6.23 16.88 4.86
C LEU A 54 7.36 17.91 4.67
N ALA A 55 8.00 17.91 3.51
CA ALA A 55 9.07 18.88 3.18
C ALA A 55 8.52 20.25 2.75
N SER A 56 7.20 20.42 2.64
CA SER A 56 6.57 21.68 2.27
C SER A 56 6.73 22.72 3.39
N GLU A 57 6.89 23.99 3.03
CA GLU A 57 7.00 25.11 3.99
C GLU A 57 5.83 25.16 4.99
N ILE A 58 4.63 24.78 4.51
CA ILE A 58 3.43 24.68 5.33
C ILE A 58 2.88 23.24 5.20
N TYR A 59 2.97 22.47 6.27
CA TYR A 59 2.31 21.19 6.42
C TYR A 59 1.36 21.24 7.62
N ILE A 60 0.10 20.87 7.39
CA ILE A 60 -0.91 20.74 8.45
C ILE A 60 -0.96 19.29 8.88
N ASP A 61 -0.62 19.01 10.14
CA ASP A 61 -0.65 17.66 10.70
C ASP A 61 -2.08 17.08 10.68
N LYS A 62 -2.18 15.91 10.08
CA LYS A 62 -3.41 15.11 10.00
C LYS A 62 -3.23 13.70 10.57
N THR A 63 -2.10 13.45 11.24
CA THR A 63 -1.80 12.11 11.78
C THR A 63 -2.79 11.66 12.86
N GLY A 64 -3.55 12.58 13.47
CA GLY A 64 -4.67 12.22 14.33
C GLY A 64 -5.75 11.37 13.65
N LEU A 65 -5.85 11.39 12.31
CA LEU A 65 -6.72 10.49 11.56
C LEU A 65 -6.27 9.02 11.70
N LEU A 66 -4.98 8.76 11.87
CA LEU A 66 -4.43 7.42 12.04
C LEU A 66 -4.95 6.74 13.31
N ASP A 67 -5.15 7.49 14.39
CA ASP A 67 -5.76 6.93 15.62
C ASP A 67 -7.17 6.42 15.34
N PHE A 68 -7.97 7.22 14.61
CA PHE A 68 -9.32 6.81 14.23
C PHE A 68 -9.28 5.61 13.28
N THR A 69 -8.49 5.64 12.20
CA THR A 69 -8.44 4.54 11.24
C THR A 69 -7.93 3.26 11.89
N ASN A 70 -6.92 3.33 12.77
CA ASN A 70 -6.42 2.20 13.54
C ASN A 70 -7.47 1.58 14.47
N SER A 71 -8.31 2.41 15.09
CA SER A 71 -9.35 1.94 16.01
C SER A 71 -10.49 1.17 15.33
N VAL A 72 -10.68 1.39 14.01
CA VAL A 72 -11.79 0.79 13.24
C VAL A 72 -11.35 -0.32 12.29
N LEU A 73 -10.05 -0.63 12.20
CA LEU A 73 -9.52 -1.69 11.33
C LEU A 73 -10.30 -3.00 11.51
N GLY A 74 -10.65 -3.65 10.40
CA GLY A 74 -11.37 -4.92 10.40
C GLY A 74 -12.82 -4.85 10.88
N THR A 75 -13.37 -3.67 11.12
CA THR A 75 -14.77 -3.47 11.53
C THR A 75 -15.64 -2.96 10.38
N LYS A 76 -16.96 -2.88 10.59
CA LYS A 76 -17.87 -2.26 9.61
C LYS A 76 -17.62 -0.75 9.42
N GLN A 77 -16.96 -0.10 10.37
CA GLN A 77 -16.60 1.32 10.32
C GLN A 77 -15.29 1.57 9.54
N ALA A 78 -14.60 0.51 9.13
CA ALA A 78 -13.38 0.61 8.33
C ALA A 78 -13.62 1.06 6.88
N TYR A 79 -14.86 1.27 6.46
CA TYR A 79 -15.22 1.79 5.15
C TYR A 79 -15.51 3.29 5.25
N ILE A 80 -14.50 4.10 4.95
CA ILE A 80 -14.51 5.54 5.19
C ILE A 80 -14.54 6.27 3.86
N CYS A 81 -15.54 7.14 3.67
CA CYS A 81 -15.58 8.08 2.55
C CYS A 81 -15.37 9.51 3.08
N ASN A 82 -14.24 10.10 2.75
CA ASN A 82 -13.85 11.45 3.16
C ASN A 82 -14.14 12.46 2.05
N SER A 83 -15.34 13.03 2.04
CA SER A 83 -15.73 14.07 1.09
C SER A 83 -15.38 15.45 1.62
N ARG A 84 -14.53 16.18 0.87
CA ARG A 84 -14.11 17.55 1.19
C ARG A 84 -13.93 18.35 -0.11
N PRO A 85 -14.13 19.66 -0.09
CA PRO A 85 -13.83 20.52 -1.24
C PRO A 85 -12.39 20.36 -1.74
N ARG A 86 -12.13 20.89 -2.93
CA ARG A 86 -10.75 20.95 -3.45
C ARG A 86 -9.85 21.74 -2.50
N ARG A 87 -8.53 21.42 -2.47
CA ARG A 87 -7.49 22.07 -1.66
C ARG A 87 -7.57 21.85 -0.14
N PHE A 88 -8.36 20.88 0.32
CA PHE A 88 -8.42 20.46 1.73
C PHE A 88 -7.40 19.36 2.09
N GLY A 89 -6.42 19.10 1.21
CA GLY A 89 -5.34 18.16 1.46
C GLY A 89 -5.78 16.69 1.48
N LYS A 90 -6.78 16.32 0.65
CA LYS A 90 -7.27 14.93 0.54
C LYS A 90 -6.18 13.98 0.06
N SER A 91 -5.47 14.33 -1.03
CA SER A 91 -4.37 13.52 -1.57
C SER A 91 -3.22 13.39 -0.58
N ILE A 92 -2.85 14.46 0.14
CA ILE A 92 -1.85 14.37 1.22
C ILE A 92 -2.30 13.38 2.30
N THR A 93 -3.60 13.32 2.60
CA THR A 93 -4.15 12.36 3.55
C THR A 93 -4.07 10.93 3.00
N ALA A 94 -4.38 10.71 1.73
CA ALA A 94 -4.24 9.42 1.07
C ALA A 94 -2.78 8.94 1.07
N ASP A 95 -1.83 9.85 0.74
CA ASP A 95 -0.39 9.58 0.77
C ASP A 95 0.12 9.26 2.19
N MET A 96 -0.39 9.97 3.20
CA MET A 96 -0.07 9.72 4.62
C MET A 96 -0.52 8.32 5.05
N LEU A 97 -1.77 7.93 4.73
CA LEU A 97 -2.29 6.59 5.04
C LEU A 97 -1.49 5.51 4.31
N THR A 98 -1.16 5.75 3.03
CA THR A 98 -0.32 4.85 2.24
C THR A 98 1.05 4.66 2.88
N ALA A 99 1.74 5.76 3.21
CA ALA A 99 3.04 5.72 3.87
C ALA A 99 2.98 4.98 5.23
N TYR A 100 1.88 5.15 5.97
CA TYR A 100 1.73 4.53 7.29
C TYR A 100 1.49 3.03 7.21
N TYR A 101 0.58 2.58 6.34
CA TYR A 101 0.16 1.18 6.31
C TYR A 101 1.01 0.29 5.41
N SER A 102 1.62 0.82 4.33
CA SER A 102 2.27 0.03 3.28
C SER A 102 3.48 -0.74 3.78
N LYS A 103 3.52 -2.05 3.49
CA LYS A 103 4.69 -2.92 3.67
C LYS A 103 5.83 -2.60 2.69
N GLY A 104 5.57 -1.83 1.64
CA GLY A 104 6.54 -1.54 0.58
C GLY A 104 7.63 -0.56 0.99
N CYS A 105 7.56 0.02 2.18
CA CYS A 105 8.52 1.04 2.63
C CYS A 105 8.68 1.03 4.15
N ASP A 106 9.77 1.60 4.63
CA ASP A 106 9.94 1.97 6.04
C ASP A 106 9.62 3.45 6.21
N SER A 107 8.58 3.74 6.97
CA SER A 107 8.08 5.09 7.19
C SER A 107 8.22 5.55 8.65
N ARG A 108 8.89 4.79 9.51
CA ARG A 108 9.01 5.07 10.94
C ARG A 108 9.45 6.50 11.21
N GLU A 109 10.51 6.95 10.58
CA GLU A 109 11.07 8.30 10.78
C GLU A 109 10.10 9.42 10.41
N LEU A 110 9.18 9.17 9.45
CA LEU A 110 8.21 10.17 9.00
C LEU A 110 7.15 10.47 10.07
N PHE A 111 6.91 9.56 11.00
CA PHE A 111 5.86 9.66 11.99
C PHE A 111 6.37 9.86 13.44
N MET A 112 7.67 9.72 13.69
CA MET A 112 8.26 9.78 15.04
C MET A 112 7.97 11.08 15.79
N ASN A 113 7.81 12.20 15.07
CA ASN A 113 7.59 13.53 15.67
C ASN A 113 6.09 13.85 15.87
N TYR A 114 5.19 12.92 15.56
CA TYR A 114 3.75 13.12 15.66
C TYR A 114 3.14 12.30 16.79
N ASN A 115 1.95 12.69 17.25
CA ASN A 115 1.27 12.05 18.37
C ASN A 115 1.01 10.54 18.13
N ILE A 116 0.80 10.11 16.90
CA ILE A 116 0.60 8.72 16.55
C ILE A 116 1.75 7.82 17.03
N ALA A 117 3.00 8.33 17.07
CA ALA A 117 4.16 7.57 17.54
C ALA A 117 4.10 7.25 19.05
N GLN A 118 3.25 7.94 19.81
CA GLN A 118 3.05 7.72 21.24
C GLN A 118 1.91 6.76 21.55
N THR A 119 1.19 6.30 20.53
CA THR A 119 0.05 5.40 20.69
C THR A 119 0.48 3.92 20.65
N GLU A 120 -0.29 3.04 21.30
CA GLU A 120 -0.11 1.59 21.21
C GLU A 120 -0.27 1.04 19.78
N TYR A 121 -0.96 1.79 18.92
CA TYR A 121 -1.21 1.42 17.53
C TYR A 121 0.02 1.54 16.65
N PHE A 122 0.99 2.41 17.01
CA PHE A 122 2.13 2.70 16.15
C PHE A 122 2.93 1.47 15.76
N GLU A 123 3.42 0.74 16.75
CA GLU A 123 4.20 -0.49 16.51
C GLU A 123 3.36 -1.61 15.90
N LYS A 124 2.07 -1.62 16.20
CA LYS A 124 1.15 -2.66 15.77
C LYS A 124 0.81 -2.59 14.29
N TYR A 125 0.66 -1.38 13.74
CA TYR A 125 0.08 -1.18 12.42
C TYR A 125 1.01 -0.50 11.40
N LEU A 126 2.06 0.19 11.85
CA LEU A 126 3.01 0.85 10.95
C LEU A 126 3.67 -0.15 9.99
N ASN A 127 3.49 0.07 8.69
CA ASN A 127 4.06 -0.75 7.62
C ASN A 127 3.73 -2.26 7.72
N LYS A 128 2.49 -2.60 8.09
CA LYS A 128 2.04 -3.98 8.31
C LYS A 128 1.09 -4.53 7.25
N TYR A 129 0.57 -3.70 6.35
CA TYR A 129 -0.47 -4.11 5.42
C TYR A 129 -0.02 -4.07 3.97
N ASP A 130 -0.63 -4.93 3.15
CA ASP A 130 -0.62 -4.75 1.72
C ASP A 130 -1.62 -3.64 1.38
N VAL A 131 -1.09 -2.55 0.83
CA VAL A 131 -1.85 -1.34 0.48
C VAL A 131 -2.06 -1.31 -1.02
N ILE A 132 -3.29 -1.07 -1.46
CA ILE A 132 -3.62 -0.73 -2.84
C ILE A 132 -4.01 0.75 -2.86
N HIS A 133 -3.24 1.58 -3.56
CA HIS A 133 -3.51 3.00 -3.70
C HIS A 133 -3.82 3.34 -5.16
N LEU A 134 -5.02 3.87 -5.39
CA LEU A 134 -5.54 4.26 -6.69
C LEU A 134 -5.78 5.78 -6.71
N ASP A 135 -4.95 6.52 -7.44
CA ASP A 135 -5.24 7.91 -7.82
C ASP A 135 -6.08 7.89 -9.10
N MET A 136 -7.38 8.11 -8.96
CA MET A 136 -8.33 7.97 -10.06
C MET A 136 -8.17 9.04 -11.12
N GLN A 137 -7.69 10.25 -10.77
CA GLN A 137 -7.43 11.31 -11.73
C GLN A 137 -6.25 10.93 -12.63
N TRP A 138 -5.19 10.41 -12.03
CA TRP A 138 -4.02 9.96 -12.77
C TRP A 138 -4.32 8.72 -13.62
N ILE A 139 -5.09 7.75 -13.08
CA ILE A 139 -5.53 6.55 -13.80
C ILE A 139 -6.36 6.92 -15.03
N LEU A 140 -7.28 7.89 -14.92
CA LEU A 140 -8.06 8.38 -16.05
C LEU A 140 -7.16 8.90 -17.18
N MET A 141 -6.14 9.67 -16.83
CA MET A 141 -5.18 10.22 -17.81
C MET A 141 -4.36 9.12 -18.49
N ASP A 142 -3.89 8.13 -17.73
CA ASP A 142 -3.02 7.07 -18.23
C ASP A 142 -3.81 5.99 -19.01
N ALA A 143 -5.05 5.72 -18.65
CA ALA A 143 -5.96 4.85 -19.41
C ALA A 143 -6.37 5.48 -20.76
N GLY A 144 -6.29 6.81 -20.87
CA GLY A 144 -6.54 7.59 -22.08
C GLY A 144 -8.02 7.78 -22.44
N ALA A 145 -8.95 7.06 -21.76
CA ALA A 145 -10.38 7.23 -21.96
C ALA A 145 -11.18 6.66 -20.77
N PRO A 146 -12.31 7.28 -20.37
CA PRO A 146 -13.12 6.86 -19.23
C PRO A 146 -13.58 5.39 -19.27
N GLU A 147 -13.95 4.87 -20.43
CA GLU A 147 -14.42 3.50 -20.64
C GLU A 147 -13.32 2.42 -20.42
N ARG A 148 -12.07 2.82 -20.37
CA ARG A 148 -10.96 1.89 -20.15
C ARG A 148 -10.56 1.72 -18.69
N ILE A 149 -11.05 2.57 -17.81
CA ILE A 149 -10.57 2.66 -16.41
C ILE A 149 -10.73 1.34 -15.67
N SER A 150 -11.93 0.73 -15.68
CA SER A 150 -12.16 -0.53 -14.97
C SER A 150 -11.23 -1.64 -15.46
N GLY A 151 -11.06 -1.76 -16.78
CA GLY A 151 -10.14 -2.72 -17.39
C GLY A 151 -8.67 -2.41 -17.08
N TYR A 152 -8.30 -1.13 -17.09
CA TYR A 152 -6.96 -0.66 -16.76
C TYR A 152 -6.58 -1.01 -15.31
N ILE A 153 -7.47 -0.71 -14.34
CA ILE A 153 -7.25 -1.03 -12.92
C ILE A 153 -7.11 -2.55 -12.75
N ASN A 154 -8.07 -3.32 -13.25
CA ASN A 154 -8.05 -4.76 -13.12
C ASN A 154 -6.75 -5.35 -13.67
N LYS A 155 -6.35 -5.00 -14.89
CA LYS A 155 -5.16 -5.53 -15.53
C LYS A 155 -3.88 -5.20 -14.75
N ASN A 156 -3.67 -3.93 -14.42
CA ASN A 156 -2.39 -3.48 -13.84
C ASN A 156 -2.24 -3.89 -12.38
N VAL A 157 -3.31 -3.74 -11.57
CA VAL A 157 -3.23 -4.11 -10.15
C VAL A 157 -3.14 -5.63 -9.97
N ILE A 158 -3.88 -6.41 -10.77
CA ILE A 158 -3.77 -7.89 -10.72
C ILE A 158 -2.36 -8.33 -11.14
N SER A 159 -1.74 -7.68 -12.13
CA SER A 159 -0.36 -7.97 -12.52
C SER A 159 0.62 -7.74 -11.37
N GLU A 160 0.52 -6.61 -10.65
CA GLU A 160 1.37 -6.34 -9.49
C GLU A 160 1.10 -7.30 -8.33
N LEU A 161 -0.17 -7.68 -8.10
CA LEU A 161 -0.52 -8.71 -7.12
C LEU A 161 0.07 -10.08 -7.48
N ALA A 162 0.06 -10.47 -8.76
CA ALA A 162 0.66 -11.71 -9.21
C ALA A 162 2.19 -11.72 -9.04
N ASP A 163 2.85 -10.58 -9.22
CA ASP A 163 4.28 -10.42 -8.95
C ASP A 163 4.60 -10.50 -7.45
N LEU A 164 3.71 -10.02 -6.60
CA LEU A 164 3.85 -10.07 -5.14
C LEU A 164 3.54 -11.47 -4.59
N TYR A 165 2.48 -12.11 -5.07
CA TYR A 165 1.97 -13.41 -4.62
C TYR A 165 2.30 -14.52 -5.62
N LYS A 166 3.58 -14.74 -5.91
CA LYS A 166 4.08 -15.65 -6.97
C LYS A 166 3.61 -17.10 -6.84
N ASP A 167 3.27 -17.53 -5.64
CA ASP A 167 2.79 -18.89 -5.36
C ASP A 167 1.27 -19.03 -5.58
N ILE A 168 0.58 -17.95 -5.94
CA ILE A 168 -0.87 -17.92 -6.18
C ILE A 168 -1.13 -17.67 -7.67
N ASP A 169 -1.88 -18.58 -8.31
CA ASP A 169 -2.27 -18.40 -9.69
C ASP A 169 -3.43 -17.40 -9.82
N LEU A 170 -3.13 -16.21 -10.33
CA LEU A 170 -4.10 -15.15 -10.57
C LEU A 170 -4.43 -14.95 -12.05
N ARG A 171 -3.93 -15.81 -12.97
CA ARG A 171 -4.07 -15.63 -14.42
C ARG A 171 -5.52 -15.63 -14.90
N ASP A 172 -6.39 -16.37 -14.24
CA ASP A 172 -7.81 -16.44 -14.60
C ASP A 172 -8.66 -15.34 -13.95
N GLN A 173 -8.06 -14.51 -13.08
CA GLN A 173 -8.78 -13.45 -12.41
C GLN A 173 -8.99 -12.25 -13.36
N LYS A 174 -10.25 -11.91 -13.60
CA LYS A 174 -10.64 -10.80 -14.48
C LYS A 174 -10.97 -9.52 -13.72
N THR A 175 -11.16 -9.62 -12.41
CA THR A 175 -11.55 -8.51 -11.56
C THR A 175 -10.65 -8.40 -10.34
N LEU A 176 -10.36 -7.17 -9.93
CA LEU A 176 -9.52 -6.92 -8.76
C LEU A 176 -10.11 -7.58 -7.49
N TYR A 177 -11.41 -7.41 -7.26
CA TYR A 177 -12.08 -8.02 -6.09
C TYR A 177 -12.04 -9.55 -6.12
N GLY A 178 -12.07 -10.17 -7.29
CA GLY A 178 -11.86 -11.62 -7.43
C GLY A 178 -10.45 -12.04 -7.04
N ALA A 179 -9.43 -11.32 -7.52
CA ALA A 179 -8.04 -11.58 -7.16
C ALA A 179 -7.80 -11.43 -5.65
N LEU A 180 -8.35 -10.38 -5.03
CA LEU A 180 -8.24 -10.16 -3.57
C LEU A 180 -8.89 -11.28 -2.77
N SER A 181 -10.06 -11.76 -3.20
CA SER A 181 -10.76 -12.89 -2.57
C SER A 181 -9.94 -14.18 -2.65
N VAL A 182 -9.32 -14.47 -3.80
CA VAL A 182 -8.44 -15.65 -3.97
C VAL A 182 -7.23 -15.55 -3.06
N ILE A 183 -6.52 -14.42 -3.06
CA ILE A 183 -5.35 -14.22 -2.19
C ILE A 183 -5.75 -14.39 -0.72
N ASN A 184 -6.83 -13.76 -0.29
CA ASN A 184 -7.31 -13.88 1.10
C ASN A 184 -7.65 -15.33 1.46
N SER A 185 -8.32 -16.08 0.58
CA SER A 185 -8.68 -17.47 0.84
C SER A 185 -7.46 -18.38 1.06
N MET A 186 -6.33 -18.07 0.40
CA MET A 186 -5.10 -18.87 0.48
C MET A 186 -4.14 -18.40 1.59
N THR A 187 -4.15 -17.12 1.94
CA THR A 187 -3.15 -16.53 2.85
C THR A 187 -3.74 -15.96 4.13
N ASN A 188 -5.06 -15.79 4.20
CA ASN A 188 -5.77 -15.01 5.22
C ASN A 188 -5.32 -13.52 5.27
N ASN A 189 -4.62 -13.04 4.26
CA ASN A 189 -4.17 -11.65 4.17
C ASN A 189 -5.34 -10.73 3.89
N LYS A 190 -5.30 -9.53 4.50
CA LYS A 190 -6.26 -8.46 4.25
C LYS A 190 -5.53 -7.22 3.75
N PHE A 191 -6.27 -6.40 3.03
CA PHE A 191 -5.74 -5.26 2.30
C PHE A 191 -6.26 -3.94 2.86
N VAL A 192 -5.42 -2.92 2.81
CA VAL A 192 -5.83 -1.52 2.96
C VAL A 192 -6.02 -0.94 1.55
N ILE A 193 -7.24 -0.50 1.25
CA ILE A 193 -7.60 0.06 -0.05
C ILE A 193 -7.75 1.57 0.09
N ILE A 194 -6.96 2.33 -0.67
CA ILE A 194 -7.01 3.79 -0.70
C ILE A 194 -7.35 4.23 -2.12
N ILE A 195 -8.45 4.98 -2.27
CA ILE A 195 -8.86 5.52 -3.56
C ILE A 195 -8.95 7.05 -3.44
N ASP A 196 -8.02 7.75 -4.08
CA ASP A 196 -8.06 9.20 -4.15
C ASP A 196 -8.89 9.64 -5.36
N GLU A 197 -9.74 10.67 -5.16
CA GLU A 197 -10.69 11.20 -6.14
C GLU A 197 -11.62 10.13 -6.74
N TRP A 198 -12.20 9.25 -5.89
CA TRP A 198 -13.07 8.16 -6.31
C TRP A 198 -14.23 8.60 -7.22
N ASP A 199 -14.66 9.85 -7.12
CA ASP A 199 -15.81 10.41 -7.83
C ASP A 199 -15.44 11.10 -9.16
N VAL A 200 -14.19 10.99 -9.62
CA VAL A 200 -13.72 11.66 -10.84
C VAL A 200 -14.59 11.31 -12.06
N LEU A 201 -14.89 10.03 -12.27
CA LEU A 201 -15.71 9.59 -13.41
C LEU A 201 -17.18 10.01 -13.30
N ILE A 202 -17.70 10.19 -12.09
CA ILE A 202 -19.07 10.65 -11.87
C ILE A 202 -19.20 12.14 -12.22
N ARG A 203 -18.09 12.88 -12.11
CA ARG A 203 -18.00 14.32 -12.40
C ARG A 203 -17.50 14.63 -13.81
N ASP A 204 -16.96 13.62 -14.52
CA ASP A 204 -16.41 13.80 -15.85
C ASP A 204 -17.54 13.91 -16.89
N GLU A 205 -17.59 15.05 -17.58
CA GLU A 205 -18.57 15.30 -18.65
C GLU A 205 -18.35 14.39 -19.86
N ALA A 206 -17.15 13.86 -20.06
CA ALA A 206 -16.84 12.91 -21.13
C ALA A 206 -17.34 11.49 -20.82
N ALA A 207 -17.59 11.17 -19.55
CA ALA A 207 -18.11 9.87 -19.14
C ALA A 207 -19.64 9.84 -19.32
N ASN A 208 -20.10 9.08 -20.30
CA ASN A 208 -21.53 8.84 -20.48
C ASN A 208 -22.10 7.95 -19.34
N SER A 209 -23.44 7.85 -19.26
CA SER A 209 -24.12 7.11 -18.19
C SER A 209 -23.75 5.62 -18.13
N SER A 210 -23.44 4.99 -19.25
CA SER A 210 -23.03 3.58 -19.30
C SER A 210 -21.65 3.38 -18.67
N VAL A 211 -20.70 4.27 -18.96
CA VAL A 211 -19.36 4.27 -18.36
C VAL A 211 -19.42 4.53 -16.86
N GLN A 212 -20.24 5.49 -16.44
CA GLN A 212 -20.45 5.78 -15.02
C GLN A 212 -21.06 4.57 -14.29
N GLU A 213 -22.03 3.88 -14.92
CA GLU A 213 -22.63 2.69 -14.34
C GLU A 213 -21.64 1.53 -14.24
N GLU A 214 -20.80 1.29 -15.26
CA GLU A 214 -19.73 0.30 -15.22
C GLU A 214 -18.77 0.56 -14.05
N TYR A 215 -18.36 1.81 -13.90
CA TYR A 215 -17.48 2.21 -12.79
C TYR A 215 -18.15 2.05 -11.41
N ILE A 216 -19.43 2.41 -11.30
CA ILE A 216 -20.21 2.17 -10.07
C ILE A 216 -20.30 0.68 -9.78
N ASN A 217 -20.44 -0.17 -10.79
CA ASN A 217 -20.49 -1.62 -10.62
C ASN A 217 -19.13 -2.17 -10.18
N PHE A 218 -18.01 -1.61 -10.69
CA PHE A 218 -16.67 -1.90 -10.16
C PHE A 218 -16.58 -1.56 -8.66
N LEU A 219 -16.99 -0.36 -8.24
CA LEU A 219 -16.97 0.03 -6.82
C LEU A 219 -17.91 -0.85 -5.97
N ARG A 220 -19.08 -1.24 -6.50
CA ARG A 220 -19.98 -2.19 -5.82
C ARG A 220 -19.32 -3.55 -5.62
N GLY A 221 -18.62 -4.06 -6.62
CA GLY A 221 -17.85 -5.32 -6.51
C GLY A 221 -16.76 -5.24 -5.45
N MET A 222 -16.10 -4.07 -5.33
CA MET A 222 -15.06 -3.84 -4.33
C MET A 222 -15.60 -3.74 -2.90
N PHE A 223 -16.77 -3.10 -2.68
CA PHE A 223 -17.14 -2.66 -1.33
C PHE A 223 -18.52 -3.12 -0.85
N LYS A 224 -19.39 -3.67 -1.72
CA LYS A 224 -20.75 -4.04 -1.33
C LYS A 224 -20.86 -5.53 -0.97
N GLY A 225 -21.59 -5.81 0.11
CA GLY A 225 -21.87 -7.18 0.55
C GLY A 225 -20.96 -7.66 1.66
N SER A 226 -21.00 -8.96 1.94
CA SER A 226 -20.22 -9.60 3.01
C SER A 226 -18.84 -10.06 2.53
N GLU A 227 -18.67 -10.35 1.23
CA GLU A 227 -17.43 -10.88 0.69
C GLU A 227 -16.24 -9.91 0.87
N PRO A 228 -16.35 -8.60 0.58
CA PRO A 228 -15.28 -7.64 0.80
C PRO A 228 -14.78 -7.59 2.26
N THR A 229 -15.63 -7.86 3.24
CA THR A 229 -15.23 -7.82 4.66
C THR A 229 -14.19 -8.89 5.03
N LYS A 230 -14.03 -9.92 4.20
CA LYS A 230 -13.04 -10.97 4.43
C LYS A 230 -11.63 -10.50 4.10
N TYR A 231 -11.47 -9.74 3.00
CA TYR A 231 -10.17 -9.32 2.48
C TYR A 231 -9.86 -7.83 2.62
N ILE A 232 -10.81 -6.98 3.01
CA ILE A 232 -10.55 -5.56 3.29
C ILE A 232 -10.40 -5.37 4.80
N GLU A 233 -9.27 -4.78 5.21
CA GLU A 233 -9.02 -4.32 6.57
C GLU A 233 -9.42 -2.88 6.77
N LEU A 234 -9.17 -2.02 5.74
CA LEU A 234 -9.55 -0.62 5.67
C LEU A 234 -9.85 -0.24 4.23
N ALA A 235 -10.93 0.48 4.00
CA ALA A 235 -11.19 1.19 2.76
C ALA A 235 -11.30 2.69 3.04
N PHE A 236 -10.44 3.49 2.42
CA PHE A 236 -10.44 4.94 2.57
C PHE A 236 -10.55 5.61 1.20
N LEU A 237 -11.68 6.23 0.96
CA LEU A 237 -12.00 6.88 -0.30
C LEU A 237 -12.03 8.40 -0.09
N THR A 238 -11.36 9.16 -0.96
CA THR A 238 -11.46 10.61 -0.96
C THR A 238 -12.18 11.10 -2.22
N GLY A 239 -12.97 12.15 -2.07
CA GLY A 239 -13.74 12.74 -3.17
C GLY A 239 -14.26 14.12 -2.83
N ILE A 240 -15.04 14.70 -3.76
CA ILE A 240 -15.73 15.98 -3.59
C ILE A 240 -17.21 15.75 -3.31
N LEU A 241 -17.79 14.72 -3.94
CA LEU A 241 -19.21 14.39 -3.77
C LEU A 241 -19.44 13.74 -2.40
N ALA A 242 -20.38 14.31 -1.64
CA ALA A 242 -20.93 13.66 -0.46
C ALA A 242 -22.11 12.77 -0.91
N ARG A 243 -22.08 11.48 -0.59
CA ARG A 243 -23.20 10.56 -0.77
C ARG A 243 -23.52 9.85 0.53
#